data_cba04f3589b945f27f0cbae769d39099
#
_entry.id   cba04f3589b945f27f0cbae769d39099
#
_cell.length_a   1.000
_cell.length_b   1.000
_cell.length_c   1.000
_cell.angle_alpha   90.00
_cell.angle_beta   90.00
_cell.angle_gamma   90.00
#
_symmetry.space_group_name_H-M   'P 1'
#
loop_
_entity.id
_entity.type
_entity.pdbx_description
1 polymer ?
#
loop_
_entity_poly.entity_id
_entity_poly.type
_entity_poly.pdbx_seq_one_letter_code
_entity_poly.pdbx_strand_id
1 'polypeptide(L)'
;MSLRKNISGLAVAQIFSYIVPLLQFPYLSRIVGDSFLGAIIFMLSISQMAMVLTDYGFDLSIGEQIARGRKNKKWLSVFYCQVAVIKTILLIFAFMLIIGALNISGHAFPIQLTLGLIICVMFNAYNPYWIFQGLEKIYIYSALVIISRFFGLMLVYLIIKIPEDYIYYSWILAFQAGAITLISHYFVIKWGVQIRRIKVKNIIKQLKYSFDFFLSRACVSLYSS
;
A
#
# COMPACT_ATOMS: atom_id res chain seq x y z
N MET A 1 -3.02 -17.13 20.66
CA MET A 1 -1.70 -17.22 20.01
C MET A 1 -0.98 -15.89 20.19
N SER A 2 0.25 -15.87 20.64
CA SER A 2 0.78 -14.82 21.49
C SER A 2 1.05 -13.49 20.78
N LEU A 3 0.77 -12.39 21.46
CA LEU A 3 1.17 -11.02 21.16
C LEU A 3 2.64 -10.94 20.68
N ARG A 4 3.52 -11.75 21.24
CA ARG A 4 4.93 -11.88 20.85
C ARG A 4 5.13 -12.23 19.37
N LYS A 5 4.33 -13.17 18.80
CA LYS A 5 4.43 -13.54 17.36
C LYS A 5 4.00 -12.42 16.44
N ASN A 6 2.99 -11.64 16.83
CA ASN A 6 2.55 -10.49 16.03
C ASN A 6 3.60 -9.37 16.05
N ILE A 7 4.17 -9.07 17.22
CA ILE A 7 5.20 -8.03 17.38
C ILE A 7 6.48 -8.42 16.64
N SER A 8 6.98 -9.65 16.83
CA SER A 8 8.20 -10.10 16.15
C SER A 8 8.02 -10.16 14.63
N GLY A 9 6.87 -10.65 14.15
CA GLY A 9 6.58 -10.69 12.72
C GLY A 9 6.55 -9.29 12.10
N LEU A 10 5.91 -8.33 12.78
CA LEU A 10 5.87 -6.93 12.33
C LEU A 10 7.27 -6.31 12.32
N ALA A 11 8.06 -6.51 13.37
CA ALA A 11 9.42 -5.98 13.45
C ALA A 11 10.31 -6.53 12.33
N VAL A 12 10.26 -7.84 12.07
CA VAL A 12 11.01 -8.46 10.97
C VAL A 12 10.56 -7.91 9.61
N ALA A 13 9.24 -7.81 9.36
CA ALA A 13 8.73 -7.24 8.12
C ALA A 13 9.17 -5.78 7.94
N GLN A 14 9.22 -4.99 9.01
CA GLN A 14 9.70 -3.62 8.99
C GLN A 14 11.19 -3.55 8.63
N ILE A 15 12.02 -4.39 9.22
CA ILE A 15 13.45 -4.50 8.91
C ILE A 15 13.64 -4.83 7.42
N PHE A 16 12.93 -5.83 6.90
CA PHE A 16 12.98 -6.17 5.47
C PHE A 16 12.53 -5.01 4.57
N SER A 17 11.55 -4.23 5.02
CA SER A 17 11.06 -3.05 4.27
C SER A 17 12.10 -1.94 4.16
N TYR A 18 13.08 -1.87 5.06
CA TYR A 18 14.22 -0.95 4.97
C TYR A 18 15.44 -1.56 4.27
N ILE A 19 15.76 -2.82 4.56
CA ILE A 19 16.93 -3.49 3.98
C ILE A 19 16.78 -3.66 2.47
N VAL A 20 15.61 -4.05 1.98
CA VAL A 20 15.41 -4.30 0.56
C VAL A 20 15.67 -3.08 -0.31
N PRO A 21 15.11 -1.89 -0.06
CA PRO A 21 15.49 -0.68 -0.81
C PRO A 21 16.97 -0.33 -0.68
N LEU A 22 17.56 -0.50 0.52
CA LEU A 22 18.98 -0.25 0.75
C LEU A 22 19.90 -1.12 -0.15
N LEU A 23 19.47 -2.33 -0.47
CA LEU A 23 20.19 -3.21 -1.41
C LEU A 23 19.85 -2.88 -2.88
N GLN A 24 18.61 -2.48 -3.16
CA GLN A 24 18.15 -2.19 -4.52
C GLN A 24 18.73 -0.88 -5.08
N PHE A 25 18.73 0.21 -4.29
CA PHE A 25 19.13 1.51 -4.80
C PHE A 25 20.58 1.60 -5.27
N PRO A 26 21.60 1.07 -4.56
CA PRO A 26 22.97 1.04 -5.08
C PRO A 26 23.12 0.22 -6.36
N TYR A 27 22.38 -0.87 -6.50
CA TYR A 27 22.34 -1.65 -7.72
C TYR A 27 21.71 -0.86 -8.88
N LEU A 28 20.54 -0.27 -8.65
CA LEU A 28 19.84 0.55 -9.64
C LEU A 28 20.71 1.74 -10.09
N SER A 29 21.33 2.46 -9.16
CA SER A 29 22.22 3.58 -9.49
C SER A 29 23.36 3.17 -10.46
N ARG A 30 23.94 1.99 -10.25
CA ARG A 30 25.01 1.48 -11.11
C ARG A 30 24.53 1.06 -12.50
N ILE A 31 23.33 0.48 -12.62
CA ILE A 31 22.83 -0.07 -13.88
C ILE A 31 22.08 0.98 -14.69
N VAL A 32 21.14 1.71 -14.06
CA VAL A 32 20.28 2.66 -14.81
C VAL A 32 20.88 4.07 -14.91
N GLY A 33 21.85 4.41 -14.05
CA GLY A 33 22.45 5.74 -13.98
C GLY A 33 21.56 6.77 -13.30
N ASP A 34 22.14 7.95 -13.03
CA ASP A 34 21.54 8.96 -12.16
C ASP A 34 20.26 9.57 -12.73
N SER A 35 20.17 9.76 -14.04
CA SER A 35 19.00 10.37 -14.69
C SER A 35 17.74 9.48 -14.54
N PHE A 36 17.85 8.20 -14.84
CA PHE A 36 16.73 7.26 -14.72
C PHE A 36 16.41 6.93 -13.27
N LEU A 37 17.43 6.90 -12.40
CA LEU A 37 17.23 6.75 -10.96
C LEU A 37 16.46 7.94 -10.41
N GLY A 38 16.76 9.16 -10.83
CA GLY A 38 16.00 10.36 -10.48
C GLY A 38 14.52 10.25 -10.88
N ALA A 39 14.25 9.74 -12.09
CA ALA A 39 12.88 9.48 -12.53
C ALA A 39 12.15 8.46 -11.64
N ILE A 40 12.81 7.35 -11.27
CA ILE A 40 12.26 6.35 -10.34
C ILE A 40 11.94 7.00 -8.99
N ILE A 41 12.87 7.73 -8.39
CA ILE A 41 12.69 8.35 -7.07
C ILE A 41 11.56 9.38 -7.10
N PHE A 42 11.50 10.22 -8.13
CA PHE A 42 10.41 11.18 -8.30
C PHE A 42 9.05 10.50 -8.35
N MET A 43 8.94 9.44 -9.14
CA MET A 43 7.73 8.66 -9.28
C MET A 43 7.33 7.95 -7.97
N LEU A 44 8.31 7.42 -7.23
CA LEU A 44 8.07 6.84 -5.90
C LEU A 44 7.53 7.88 -4.91
N SER A 45 8.06 9.10 -4.92
CA SER A 45 7.60 10.18 -4.05
C SER A 45 6.15 10.57 -4.32
N ILE A 46 5.75 10.72 -5.58
CA ILE A 46 4.35 10.97 -5.95
C ILE A 46 3.45 9.82 -5.51
N SER A 47 3.90 8.57 -5.71
CA SER A 47 3.14 7.40 -5.27
C SER A 47 2.96 7.35 -3.77
N GLN A 48 3.99 7.69 -3.02
CA GLN A 48 3.92 7.73 -1.57
C GLN A 48 2.90 8.77 -1.09
N MET A 49 2.86 9.95 -1.70
CA MET A 49 1.82 10.96 -1.42
C MET A 49 0.42 10.43 -1.75
N ALA A 50 0.25 9.77 -2.89
CA ALA A 50 -1.01 9.16 -3.28
C ALA A 50 -1.44 8.04 -2.31
N MET A 51 -0.49 7.22 -1.83
CA MET A 51 -0.76 6.18 -0.83
C MET A 51 -1.18 6.77 0.52
N VAL A 52 -0.55 7.84 1.01
CA VAL A 52 -0.97 8.53 2.24
C VAL A 52 -2.41 9.02 2.13
N LEU A 53 -2.79 9.57 0.97
CA LEU A 53 -4.16 10.00 0.71
C LEU A 53 -5.15 8.82 0.73
N THR A 54 -4.82 7.69 0.08
CA THR A 54 -5.71 6.51 0.03
C THR A 54 -5.79 5.76 1.34
N ASP A 55 -4.75 5.82 2.17
CA ASP A 55 -4.75 5.20 3.50
C ASP A 55 -5.62 5.96 4.49
N TYR A 56 -5.72 7.29 4.37
CA TYR A 56 -6.62 8.13 5.16
C TYR A 56 -6.63 7.81 6.67
N GLY A 57 -5.50 7.39 7.22
CA GLY A 57 -5.39 6.97 8.63
C GLY A 57 -6.18 5.71 9.01
N PHE A 58 -6.67 4.95 8.02
CA PHE A 58 -7.46 3.75 8.24
C PHE A 58 -6.72 2.65 8.98
N ASP A 59 -5.42 2.53 8.81
CA ASP A 59 -4.62 1.54 9.51
C ASP A 59 -4.75 1.66 11.03
N LEU A 60 -4.82 2.88 11.56
CA LEU A 60 -4.95 3.14 12.99
C LEU A 60 -6.42 3.14 13.43
N SER A 61 -7.26 3.96 12.76
CA SER A 61 -8.65 4.18 13.16
C SER A 61 -9.54 2.94 13.01
N ILE A 62 -9.28 2.13 11.99
CA ILE A 62 -10.11 0.96 11.67
C ILE A 62 -9.67 -0.27 12.45
N GLY A 63 -8.37 -0.46 12.65
CA GLY A 63 -7.87 -1.59 13.42
C GLY A 63 -8.48 -1.67 14.81
N GLU A 64 -8.63 -0.54 15.49
CA GLU A 64 -9.30 -0.43 16.80
C GLU A 64 -10.78 -0.81 16.72
N GLN A 65 -11.50 -0.29 15.72
CA GLN A 65 -12.92 -0.59 15.56
C GLN A 65 -13.16 -2.08 15.29
N ILE A 66 -12.32 -2.70 14.47
CA ILE A 66 -12.40 -4.14 14.19
C ILE A 66 -12.10 -4.97 15.44
N ALA A 67 -11.09 -4.59 16.23
CA ALA A 67 -10.77 -5.28 17.46
C ALA A 67 -11.99 -5.33 18.42
N ARG A 68 -12.76 -4.25 18.48
CA ARG A 68 -14.01 -4.17 19.25
C ARG A 68 -15.16 -5.00 18.65
N GLY A 69 -15.29 -5.04 17.32
CA GLY A 69 -16.40 -5.69 16.59
C GLY A 69 -16.10 -7.09 16.04
N ARG A 70 -14.89 -7.64 16.25
CA ARG A 70 -14.38 -8.85 15.59
C ARG A 70 -15.21 -10.12 15.75
N LYS A 71 -16.04 -10.22 16.80
CA LYS A 71 -16.93 -11.36 17.03
C LYS A 71 -18.13 -11.39 16.08
N ASN A 72 -18.52 -10.25 15.50
CA ASN A 72 -19.68 -10.14 14.63
C ASN A 72 -19.27 -10.11 13.14
N LYS A 73 -19.27 -11.28 12.49
CA LYS A 73 -18.92 -11.43 11.07
C LYS A 73 -19.80 -10.59 10.13
N LYS A 74 -21.10 -10.39 10.47
CA LYS A 74 -22.00 -9.57 9.66
C LYS A 74 -21.58 -8.10 9.70
N TRP A 75 -21.27 -7.60 10.88
CA TRP A 75 -20.77 -6.25 11.07
C TRP A 75 -19.44 -6.05 10.34
N LEU A 76 -18.49 -6.98 10.51
CA LEU A 76 -17.18 -6.94 9.84
C LEU A 76 -17.32 -6.89 8.32
N SER A 77 -18.26 -7.65 7.75
CA SER A 77 -18.53 -7.66 6.30
C SER A 77 -19.07 -6.32 5.79
N VAL A 78 -20.04 -5.72 6.51
CA VAL A 78 -20.58 -4.40 6.17
C VAL A 78 -19.49 -3.33 6.27
N PHE A 79 -18.69 -3.39 7.32
CA PHE A 79 -17.61 -2.46 7.57
C PHE A 79 -16.53 -2.53 6.48
N TYR A 80 -16.14 -3.75 6.08
CA TYR A 80 -15.23 -3.98 4.96
C TYR A 80 -15.70 -3.32 3.67
N CYS A 81 -16.98 -3.50 3.31
CA CYS A 81 -17.53 -2.88 2.11
C CYS A 81 -17.57 -1.35 2.21
N GLN A 82 -17.83 -0.77 3.39
CA GLN A 82 -17.79 0.67 3.61
C GLN A 82 -16.40 1.23 3.34
N VAL A 83 -15.36 0.60 3.91
CA VAL A 83 -13.97 1.02 3.72
C VAL A 83 -13.58 0.88 2.25
N ALA A 84 -13.97 -0.20 1.58
CA ALA A 84 -13.67 -0.39 0.15
C ALA A 84 -14.24 0.74 -0.71
N VAL A 85 -15.49 1.17 -0.45
CA VAL A 85 -16.10 2.29 -1.20
C VAL A 85 -15.39 3.61 -0.89
N ILE A 86 -15.02 3.86 0.36
CA ILE A 86 -14.27 5.08 0.71
C ILE A 86 -12.91 5.09 -0.01
N LYS A 87 -12.19 3.97 0.00
CA LYS A 87 -10.90 3.83 -0.70
C LYS A 87 -11.04 4.02 -2.21
N THR A 88 -12.15 3.60 -2.83
CA THR A 88 -12.42 3.89 -4.24
C THR A 88 -12.54 5.40 -4.50
N ILE A 89 -13.24 6.13 -3.64
CA ILE A 89 -13.37 7.58 -3.78
C ILE A 89 -12.00 8.26 -3.61
N LEU A 90 -11.26 7.88 -2.57
CA LEU A 90 -9.92 8.43 -2.30
C LEU A 90 -8.93 8.10 -3.43
N LEU A 91 -9.07 6.94 -4.05
CA LEU A 91 -8.23 6.52 -5.18
C LEU A 91 -8.44 7.41 -6.41
N ILE A 92 -9.68 7.87 -6.67
CA ILE A 92 -9.94 8.84 -7.74
C ILE A 92 -9.19 10.14 -7.48
N PHE A 93 -9.21 10.65 -6.24
CA PHE A 93 -8.44 11.83 -5.86
C PHE A 93 -6.93 11.59 -5.96
N ALA A 94 -6.45 10.42 -5.56
CA ALA A 94 -5.05 10.04 -5.69
C ALA A 94 -4.59 10.01 -7.15
N PHE A 95 -5.42 9.52 -8.08
CA PHE A 95 -5.11 9.56 -9.51
C PHE A 95 -5.08 10.97 -10.07
N MET A 96 -6.02 11.85 -9.65
CA MET A 96 -5.96 13.27 -10.02
C MET A 96 -4.67 13.93 -9.52
N LEU A 97 -4.24 13.60 -8.30
CA LEU A 97 -2.97 14.09 -7.74
C LEU A 97 -1.77 13.62 -8.57
N ILE A 98 -1.71 12.34 -8.93
CA ILE A 98 -0.62 11.79 -9.76
C ILE A 98 -0.58 12.50 -11.11
N ILE A 99 -1.71 12.60 -11.80
CA ILE A 99 -1.79 13.25 -13.12
C ILE A 99 -1.43 14.73 -13.01
N GLY A 100 -1.92 15.44 -11.98
CA GLY A 100 -1.59 16.83 -11.73
C GLY A 100 -0.10 17.05 -11.48
N ALA A 101 0.53 16.23 -10.64
CA ALA A 101 1.95 16.30 -10.34
C ALA A 101 2.82 16.04 -11.58
N LEU A 102 2.43 15.08 -12.43
CA LEU A 102 3.12 14.78 -13.69
C LEU A 102 3.04 15.96 -14.68
N ASN A 103 1.87 16.59 -14.80
CA ASN A 103 1.71 17.76 -15.67
C ASN A 103 2.52 18.97 -15.18
N ILE A 104 2.56 19.20 -13.87
CA ILE A 104 3.31 20.32 -13.27
C ILE A 104 4.80 20.12 -13.39
N SER A 105 5.30 18.88 -13.34
CA SER A 105 6.72 18.57 -13.43
C SER A 105 7.34 18.97 -14.78
N GLY A 106 6.55 19.09 -15.84
CA GLY A 106 7.01 19.39 -17.19
C GLY A 106 7.88 18.30 -17.83
N HIS A 107 8.08 17.15 -17.15
CA HIS A 107 8.85 16.03 -17.65
C HIS A 107 7.93 14.99 -18.28
N ALA A 108 8.28 14.56 -19.50
CA ALA A 108 7.59 13.46 -20.17
C ALA A 108 8.10 12.11 -19.65
N PHE A 109 7.36 11.48 -18.76
CA PHE A 109 7.68 10.12 -18.31
C PHE A 109 7.06 9.08 -19.23
N PRO A 110 7.74 7.94 -19.49
CA PRO A 110 7.16 6.85 -20.27
C PRO A 110 5.83 6.39 -19.69
N ILE A 111 4.84 6.22 -20.56
CA ILE A 111 3.50 5.77 -20.15
C ILE A 111 3.54 4.44 -19.39
N GLN A 112 4.45 3.55 -19.75
CA GLN A 112 4.63 2.24 -19.11
C GLN A 112 5.06 2.38 -17.65
N LEU A 113 6.00 3.29 -17.34
CA LEU A 113 6.43 3.58 -15.97
C LEU A 113 5.25 4.12 -15.14
N THR A 114 4.52 5.06 -15.70
CA THR A 114 3.34 5.67 -15.05
C THR A 114 2.24 4.66 -14.80
N LEU A 115 1.92 3.80 -15.78
CA LEU A 115 0.90 2.75 -15.63
C LEU A 115 1.27 1.75 -14.53
N GLY A 116 2.51 1.26 -14.50
CA GLY A 116 2.97 0.37 -13.44
C GLY A 116 2.77 0.97 -12.06
N LEU A 117 3.02 2.26 -11.92
CA LEU A 117 2.87 3.01 -10.69
C LEU A 117 1.41 3.20 -10.26
N ILE A 118 0.54 3.57 -11.20
CA ILE A 118 -0.91 3.69 -10.97
C ILE A 118 -1.47 2.35 -10.47
N ILE A 119 -1.07 1.24 -11.11
CA ILE A 119 -1.48 -0.11 -10.70
C ILE A 119 -0.94 -0.45 -9.30
N CYS A 120 0.32 -0.08 -9.00
CA CYS A 120 0.90 -0.25 -7.67
C CYS A 120 0.09 0.50 -6.60
N VAL A 121 -0.22 1.78 -6.82
CA VAL A 121 -1.05 2.59 -5.91
C VAL A 121 -2.44 2.00 -5.75
N MET A 122 -3.06 1.52 -6.82
CA MET A 122 -4.37 0.86 -6.78
C MET A 122 -4.35 -0.37 -5.87
N PHE A 123 -3.39 -1.28 -6.04
CA PHE A 123 -3.29 -2.46 -5.19
C PHE A 123 -3.01 -2.10 -3.73
N ASN A 124 -2.13 -1.14 -3.47
CA ASN A 124 -1.88 -0.67 -2.10
C ASN A 124 -3.13 -0.05 -1.46
N ALA A 125 -3.91 0.74 -2.21
CA ALA A 125 -5.15 1.33 -1.72
C ALA A 125 -6.14 0.26 -1.23
N TYR A 126 -6.29 -0.84 -1.97
CA TYR A 126 -7.21 -1.93 -1.60
C TYR A 126 -6.61 -2.94 -0.63
N ASN A 127 -5.37 -2.75 -0.19
CA ASN A 127 -4.73 -3.67 0.76
C ASN A 127 -5.50 -3.72 2.09
N PRO A 128 -5.96 -4.90 2.54
CA PRO A 128 -6.77 -5.04 3.75
C PRO A 128 -5.91 -5.22 5.02
N TYR A 129 -4.74 -4.59 5.13
CA TYR A 129 -3.84 -4.68 6.28
C TYR A 129 -4.55 -4.47 7.62
N TRP A 130 -5.44 -3.48 7.68
CA TRP A 130 -6.23 -3.12 8.85
C TRP A 130 -7.12 -4.27 9.38
N ILE A 131 -7.55 -5.22 8.53
CA ILE A 131 -8.28 -6.43 8.97
C ILE A 131 -7.34 -7.38 9.73
N PHE A 132 -6.13 -7.59 9.20
CA PHE A 132 -5.14 -8.45 9.85
C PHE A 132 -4.74 -7.88 11.22
N GLN A 133 -4.62 -6.56 11.31
CA GLN A 133 -4.34 -5.85 12.54
C GLN A 133 -5.49 -6.02 13.56
N GLY A 134 -6.72 -5.71 13.17
CA GLY A 134 -7.88 -5.78 14.06
C GLY A 134 -8.26 -7.21 14.48
N LEU A 135 -7.94 -8.23 13.65
CA LEU A 135 -8.11 -9.64 13.98
C LEU A 135 -6.90 -10.25 14.73
N GLU A 136 -5.88 -9.45 15.04
CA GLU A 136 -4.62 -9.90 15.71
C GLU A 136 -3.89 -11.01 14.91
N LYS A 137 -3.98 -10.97 13.57
CA LYS A 137 -3.34 -11.94 12.66
C LYS A 137 -2.22 -11.30 11.83
N ILE A 138 -1.57 -10.28 12.36
CA ILE A 138 -0.53 -9.51 11.66
C ILE A 138 0.61 -10.40 11.20
N TYR A 139 0.94 -11.48 11.92
CA TYR A 139 2.02 -12.39 11.55
C TYR A 139 1.85 -13.02 10.17
N ILE A 140 0.59 -13.27 9.72
CA ILE A 140 0.31 -13.77 8.36
C ILE A 140 0.65 -12.68 7.34
N TYR A 141 0.18 -11.45 7.57
CA TYR A 141 0.46 -10.33 6.69
C TYR A 141 1.96 -10.03 6.62
N SER A 142 2.66 -10.04 7.75
CA SER A 142 4.12 -9.86 7.81
C SER A 142 4.88 -10.89 6.98
N ALA A 143 4.46 -12.16 7.02
CA ALA A 143 5.04 -13.20 6.19
C ALA A 143 4.85 -12.92 4.70
N LEU A 144 3.65 -12.48 4.28
CA LEU A 144 3.38 -12.10 2.89
C LEU A 144 4.26 -10.93 2.44
N VAL A 145 4.45 -9.92 3.30
CA VAL A 145 5.33 -8.78 3.00
C VAL A 145 6.78 -9.23 2.83
N ILE A 146 7.30 -10.05 3.73
CA ILE A 146 8.68 -10.53 3.68
C ILE A 146 8.92 -11.33 2.38
N ILE A 147 8.03 -12.28 2.09
CA ILE A 147 8.11 -13.10 0.88
C ILE A 147 8.05 -12.22 -0.37
N SER A 148 7.09 -11.30 -0.45
CA SER A 148 6.93 -10.41 -1.60
C SER A 148 8.14 -9.49 -1.79
N ARG A 149 8.72 -8.96 -0.71
CA ARG A 149 9.95 -8.14 -0.76
C ARG A 149 11.14 -8.93 -1.26
N PHE A 150 11.30 -10.18 -0.81
CA PHE A 150 12.37 -11.06 -1.28
C PHE A 150 12.24 -11.36 -2.78
N PHE A 151 11.04 -11.75 -3.24
CA PHE A 151 10.79 -11.96 -4.66
C PHE A 151 11.00 -10.68 -5.48
N GLY A 152 10.56 -9.52 -4.99
CA GLY A 152 10.79 -8.26 -5.66
C GLY A 152 12.27 -7.91 -5.78
N LEU A 153 13.07 -8.18 -4.74
CA LEU A 153 14.52 -8.03 -4.81
C LEU A 153 15.11 -8.91 -5.91
N MET A 154 14.74 -10.19 -5.95
CA MET A 154 15.16 -11.11 -7.01
C MET A 154 14.79 -10.60 -8.40
N LEU A 155 13.54 -10.13 -8.59
CA LEU A 155 13.07 -9.63 -9.88
C LEU A 155 13.85 -8.41 -10.34
N VAL A 156 14.21 -7.50 -9.44
CA VAL A 156 15.06 -6.34 -9.78
C VAL A 156 16.40 -6.80 -10.32
N TYR A 157 17.08 -7.74 -9.64
CA TYR A 157 18.37 -8.28 -10.09
C TYR A 157 18.27 -9.13 -11.36
N LEU A 158 17.14 -9.76 -11.64
CA LEU A 158 16.95 -10.61 -12.82
C LEU A 158 16.55 -9.81 -14.07
N ILE A 159 15.69 -8.81 -13.91
CA ILE A 159 15.06 -8.09 -15.04
C ILE A 159 15.85 -6.84 -15.41
N ILE A 160 16.29 -6.04 -14.43
CA ILE A 160 16.93 -4.75 -14.71
C ILE A 160 18.43 -4.99 -14.96
N LYS A 161 18.83 -4.99 -16.24
CA LYS A 161 20.21 -5.26 -16.68
C LYS A 161 20.83 -4.11 -17.46
N ILE A 162 20.02 -3.30 -18.12
CA ILE A 162 20.42 -2.14 -18.93
C ILE A 162 19.67 -0.89 -18.46
N PRO A 163 20.15 0.31 -18.79
CA PRO A 163 19.52 1.55 -18.33
C PRO A 163 18.04 1.67 -18.68
N GLU A 164 17.63 1.23 -19.86
CA GLU A 164 16.27 1.31 -20.37
C GLU A 164 15.28 0.43 -19.58
N ASP A 165 15.78 -0.56 -18.86
CA ASP A 165 14.95 -1.47 -18.04
C ASP A 165 14.35 -0.79 -16.80
N TYR A 166 14.72 0.47 -16.50
CA TYR A 166 14.17 1.21 -15.34
C TYR A 166 12.65 1.25 -15.33
N ILE A 167 12.03 1.15 -16.50
CA ILE A 167 10.57 1.11 -16.67
C ILE A 167 9.95 -0.09 -15.93
N TYR A 168 10.63 -1.24 -15.92
CA TYR A 168 10.14 -2.44 -15.28
C TYR A 168 10.13 -2.35 -13.75
N TYR A 169 10.84 -1.39 -13.16
CA TYR A 169 10.84 -1.21 -11.72
C TYR A 169 9.44 -0.94 -11.16
N SER A 170 8.65 -0.10 -11.84
CA SER A 170 7.27 0.18 -11.45
C SER A 170 6.36 -1.06 -11.55
N TRP A 171 6.58 -1.91 -12.54
CA TRP A 171 5.84 -3.16 -12.71
C TRP A 171 6.21 -4.21 -11.65
N ILE A 172 7.47 -4.27 -11.25
CA ILE A 172 7.91 -5.11 -10.13
C ILE A 172 7.20 -4.68 -8.83
N LEU A 173 7.11 -3.37 -8.57
CA LEU A 173 6.39 -2.84 -7.42
C LEU A 173 4.88 -3.14 -7.50
N ALA A 174 4.27 -2.99 -8.68
CA ALA A 174 2.88 -3.33 -8.92
C ALA A 174 2.61 -4.82 -8.70
N PHE A 175 3.49 -5.70 -9.16
CA PHE A 175 3.42 -7.13 -8.91
C PHE A 175 3.50 -7.47 -7.42
N GLN A 176 4.44 -6.87 -6.67
CA GLN A 176 4.56 -7.06 -5.23
C GLN A 176 3.28 -6.63 -4.50
N ALA A 177 2.80 -5.42 -4.78
CA ALA A 177 1.58 -4.89 -4.17
C ALA A 177 0.36 -5.75 -4.53
N GLY A 178 0.26 -6.18 -5.79
CA GLY A 178 -0.80 -7.06 -6.28
C GLY A 178 -0.79 -8.41 -5.57
N ALA A 179 0.37 -9.07 -5.48
CA ALA A 179 0.52 -10.35 -4.80
C ALA A 179 0.08 -10.29 -3.34
N ILE A 180 0.59 -9.27 -2.59
CA ILE A 180 0.20 -9.07 -1.19
C ILE A 180 -1.32 -8.85 -1.08
N THR A 181 -1.87 -7.97 -1.90
CA THR A 181 -3.28 -7.58 -1.81
C THR A 181 -4.22 -8.74 -2.18
N LEU A 182 -3.96 -9.45 -3.27
CA LEU A 182 -4.81 -10.56 -3.71
C LEU A 182 -4.78 -11.73 -2.71
N ILE A 183 -3.60 -12.10 -2.21
CA ILE A 183 -3.47 -13.16 -1.21
C ILE A 183 -4.13 -12.71 0.11
N SER A 184 -3.99 -11.44 0.49
CA SER A 184 -4.65 -10.89 1.67
C SER A 184 -6.17 -10.96 1.56
N HIS A 185 -6.75 -10.63 0.41
CA HIS A 185 -8.19 -10.76 0.18
C HIS A 185 -8.66 -12.22 0.24
N TYR A 186 -7.88 -13.17 -0.28
CA TYR A 186 -8.18 -14.60 -0.13
C TYR A 186 -8.34 -14.98 1.34
N PHE A 187 -7.43 -14.54 2.23
CA PHE A 187 -7.55 -14.81 3.66
C PHE A 187 -8.77 -14.11 4.29
N VAL A 188 -9.07 -12.88 3.91
CA VAL A 188 -10.22 -12.12 4.39
C VAL A 188 -11.53 -12.84 4.05
N ILE A 189 -11.66 -13.32 2.82
CA ILE A 189 -12.83 -14.10 2.38
C ILE A 189 -12.90 -15.43 3.15
N LYS A 190 -11.78 -16.13 3.31
CA LYS A 190 -11.70 -17.38 4.08
C LYS A 190 -12.12 -17.21 5.54
N TRP A 191 -11.93 -16.02 6.13
CA TRP A 191 -12.40 -15.72 7.50
C TRP A 191 -13.89 -15.38 7.58
N GLY A 192 -14.58 -15.40 6.44
CA GLY A 192 -16.04 -15.27 6.36
C GLY A 192 -16.53 -13.84 6.16
N VAL A 193 -15.67 -12.95 5.70
CA VAL A 193 -16.06 -11.62 5.23
C VAL A 193 -16.74 -11.76 3.87
N GLN A 194 -17.95 -11.20 3.72
CA GLN A 194 -18.76 -11.28 2.51
C GLN A 194 -19.11 -9.87 2.02
N ILE A 195 -19.36 -9.74 0.72
CA ILE A 195 -19.85 -8.49 0.14
C ILE A 195 -21.28 -8.25 0.64
N ARG A 196 -21.53 -7.08 1.22
CA ARG A 196 -22.83 -6.68 1.76
C ARG A 196 -23.22 -5.28 1.37
N ARG A 197 -24.51 -5.02 1.31
CA ARG A 197 -25.05 -3.66 1.06
C ARG A 197 -24.67 -2.72 2.20
N ILE A 198 -24.32 -1.50 1.85
CA ILE A 198 -23.88 -0.44 2.77
C ILE A 198 -24.85 0.75 2.73
N LYS A 199 -24.86 1.53 3.82
CA LYS A 199 -25.63 2.78 3.91
C LYS A 199 -24.68 3.98 3.77
N VAL A 200 -25.01 4.92 2.89
CA VAL A 200 -24.20 6.13 2.63
C VAL A 200 -23.91 6.95 3.90
N LYS A 201 -24.88 7.04 4.81
CA LYS A 201 -24.72 7.71 6.11
C LYS A 201 -23.53 7.18 6.92
N ASN A 202 -23.25 5.88 6.82
CA ASN A 202 -22.15 5.25 7.54
C ASN A 202 -20.78 5.59 6.91
N ILE A 203 -20.75 5.83 5.60
CA ILE A 203 -19.54 6.28 4.89
C ILE A 203 -19.09 7.65 5.41
N ILE A 204 -20.01 8.61 5.48
CA ILE A 204 -19.72 9.97 5.97
C ILE A 204 -19.26 9.93 7.44
N LYS A 205 -19.92 9.12 8.27
CA LYS A 205 -19.52 8.94 9.67
C LYS A 205 -18.10 8.39 9.80
N GLN A 206 -17.75 7.40 8.97
CA GLN A 206 -16.42 6.80 8.99
C GLN A 206 -15.34 7.76 8.50
N LEU A 207 -15.60 8.54 7.44
CA LEU A 207 -14.69 9.58 6.97
C LEU A 207 -14.41 10.62 8.07
N LYS A 208 -15.45 11.12 8.74
CA LYS A 208 -15.27 12.06 9.85
C LYS A 208 -14.46 11.47 11.01
N TYR A 209 -14.72 10.21 11.37
CA TYR A 209 -13.99 9.55 12.45
C TYR A 209 -12.49 9.35 12.13
N SER A 210 -12.18 9.05 10.88
CA SER A 210 -10.78 8.80 10.47
C SER A 210 -10.01 10.07 10.11
N PHE A 211 -10.67 11.23 10.06
CA PHE A 211 -10.04 12.49 9.65
C PHE A 211 -8.89 12.92 10.58
N ASP A 212 -9.07 12.82 11.89
CA ASP A 212 -8.04 13.20 12.87
C ASP A 212 -6.80 12.31 12.74
N PHE A 213 -7.01 11.01 12.46
CA PHE A 213 -5.93 10.07 12.20
C PHE A 213 -5.23 10.36 10.88
N PHE A 214 -5.97 10.78 9.86
CA PHE A 214 -5.40 11.23 8.59
C PHE A 214 -4.49 12.44 8.77
N LEU A 215 -4.95 13.46 9.51
CA LEU A 215 -4.15 14.65 9.77
C LEU A 215 -2.84 14.29 10.46
N SER A 216 -2.91 13.50 11.52
CA SER A 216 -1.73 13.02 12.25
C SER A 216 -0.75 12.30 11.32
N ARG A 217 -1.24 11.42 10.45
CA ARG A 217 -0.40 10.65 9.52
C ARG A 217 0.20 11.53 8.41
N ALA A 218 -0.58 12.47 7.89
CA ALA A 218 -0.09 13.42 6.89
C ALA A 218 1.04 14.30 7.44
N CYS A 219 0.90 14.80 8.67
CA CYS A 219 1.95 15.57 9.34
C CYS A 219 3.23 14.74 9.53
N VAL A 220 3.12 13.49 9.98
CA VAL A 220 4.28 12.60 10.13
C VAL A 220 4.93 12.31 8.78
N SER A 221 4.15 12.04 7.74
CA SER A 221 4.68 11.78 6.40
C SER A 221 5.43 12.97 5.82
N LEU A 222 4.89 14.19 5.99
CA LEU A 222 5.56 15.42 5.54
C LEU A 222 6.85 15.72 6.29
N TYR A 223 6.95 15.29 7.56
CA TYR A 223 8.17 15.48 8.34
C TYR A 223 9.24 14.42 8.04
N SER A 224 8.85 13.24 7.57
CA SER A 224 9.76 12.10 7.34
C SER A 224 10.20 11.94 5.87
N SER A 225 9.67 12.75 4.95
CA SER A 225 10.07 12.82 3.53
C SER A 225 11.05 13.94 3.25
#